data_6b7422d949f3cbc5c6647ab757742106
#
_entry.id   6b7422d949f3cbc5c6647ab757742106
#
_cell.length_a   1.000
_cell.length_b   1.000
_cell.length_c   1.000
_cell.angle_alpha   90.00
_cell.angle_beta   90.00
_cell.angle_gamma   90.00
#
_symmetry.space_group_name_H-M   'P 1'
#
loop_
_entity.id
_entity.type
_entity.pdbx_description
1 polymer ?
#
loop_
_entity_poly.entity_id
_entity_poly.type
_entity_poly.pdbx_seq_one_letter_code
_entity_poly.pdbx_strand_id
1 'polypeptide(L)'
;LFMVVILAFVVLIGRITYINVTKGSKYTKKVLDQQNYGSRVIPYKRGDIVDRNGTKIATSERVYNVILDVKVMTDKDKYIEPTIQVLKDCFGIDEAQIRDLISTNPESRYSIVKKGIDYATAKKFNEIDADDENYPNVKGIWLEDDYTRLYPYNRLASSTIGFTNSEGEGSFGIENAYNAVLSGTDGREYGYFDSGSSSSAEHTVKAAKNGDTVVTTIDVSLQKIVEDKILAFNQAHAGEARSGEPGSKNTAVMIMNPNTGEILAQASYPDYDLNNPADLSAIYSEDTINGMTEEEKTEKRNQMWRNFCISDTYEPGSTMKPFTVAAGLESGTLTGNETYYCGGSLRVADYDIGCH
;
A
#
# COMPACT_ATOMS: atom_id res chain seq x y z
N LEU A 1 -6.36 5.98 72.84
CA LEU A 1 -7.00 6.57 71.66
C LEU A 1 -5.94 6.85 70.57
N PHE A 2 -4.84 7.55 70.84
CA PHE A 2 -3.80 7.94 69.89
C PHE A 2 -3.14 6.74 69.19
N MET A 3 -2.77 5.68 69.90
CA MET A 3 -2.22 4.45 69.33
C MET A 3 -3.18 3.72 68.38
N VAL A 4 -4.49 3.74 68.65
CA VAL A 4 -5.51 3.15 67.80
C VAL A 4 -5.62 3.92 66.47
N VAL A 5 -5.51 5.24 66.54
CA VAL A 5 -5.52 6.09 65.32
C VAL A 5 -4.28 5.85 64.46
N ILE A 6 -3.09 5.75 65.08
CA ILE A 6 -1.86 5.42 64.33
C ILE A 6 -1.96 4.04 63.68
N LEU A 7 -2.46 3.03 64.38
CA LEU A 7 -2.64 1.67 63.84
C LEU A 7 -3.60 1.68 62.64
N ALA A 8 -4.69 2.44 62.72
CA ALA A 8 -5.64 2.60 61.62
C ALA A 8 -4.97 3.23 60.38
N PHE A 9 -4.11 4.25 60.56
CA PHE A 9 -3.36 4.87 59.45
C PHE A 9 -2.36 3.90 58.82
N VAL A 10 -1.64 3.09 59.61
CA VAL A 10 -0.71 2.09 59.10
C VAL A 10 -1.44 1.03 58.25
N VAL A 11 -2.60 0.56 58.72
CA VAL A 11 -3.45 -0.39 57.96
C VAL A 11 -3.95 0.25 56.64
N LEU A 12 -4.32 1.54 56.67
CA LEU A 12 -4.82 2.27 55.51
C LEU A 12 -3.71 2.49 54.47
N ILE A 13 -2.52 2.86 54.88
CA ILE A 13 -1.32 3.00 54.04
C ILE A 13 -0.97 1.63 53.43
N GLY A 14 -0.93 0.57 54.21
CA GLY A 14 -0.68 -0.79 53.72
C GLY A 14 -1.69 -1.22 52.68
N ARG A 15 -2.97 -0.90 52.87
CA ARG A 15 -4.02 -1.21 51.88
C ARG A 15 -3.93 -0.38 50.61
N ILE A 16 -3.60 0.90 50.69
CA ILE A 16 -3.39 1.76 49.53
C ILE A 16 -2.18 1.27 48.73
N THR A 17 -1.07 0.95 49.37
CA THR A 17 0.12 0.41 48.74
C THR A 17 -0.16 -0.92 48.08
N TYR A 18 -0.89 -1.83 48.74
CA TYR A 18 -1.30 -3.12 48.16
C TYR A 18 -2.16 -2.92 46.88
N ILE A 19 -3.16 -2.03 46.95
CA ILE A 19 -4.02 -1.73 45.81
C ILE A 19 -3.19 -1.12 44.65
N ASN A 20 -2.28 -0.23 44.94
CA ASN A 20 -1.44 0.45 43.95
C ASN A 20 -0.50 -0.54 43.24
N VAL A 21 0.13 -1.44 43.98
CA VAL A 21 1.04 -2.44 43.41
C VAL A 21 0.30 -3.55 42.64
N THR A 22 -0.83 -4.04 43.17
CA THR A 22 -1.52 -5.21 42.59
C THR A 22 -2.59 -4.86 41.55
N LYS A 23 -3.21 -3.68 41.67
CA LYS A 23 -4.33 -3.26 40.77
C LYS A 23 -4.14 -1.86 40.19
N GLY A 24 -3.00 -1.21 40.45
CA GLY A 24 -2.72 0.14 39.94
C GLY A 24 -2.94 0.28 38.45
N SER A 25 -2.37 -0.61 37.64
CA SER A 25 -2.54 -0.63 36.20
C SER A 25 -4.00 -0.81 35.74
N LYS A 26 -4.80 -1.60 36.48
CA LYS A 26 -6.21 -1.83 36.19
C LYS A 26 -7.07 -0.60 36.54
N TYR A 27 -6.76 0.07 37.66
CA TYR A 27 -7.46 1.30 38.02
C TYR A 27 -7.05 2.49 37.18
N THR A 28 -5.76 2.60 36.86
CA THR A 28 -5.28 3.59 35.87
C THR A 28 -6.00 3.42 34.54
N LYS A 29 -6.09 2.19 34.02
CA LYS A 29 -6.84 1.90 32.80
C LYS A 29 -8.32 2.29 32.91
N LYS A 30 -8.96 2.03 34.04
CA LYS A 30 -10.40 2.35 34.25
C LYS A 30 -10.66 3.85 34.45
N VAL A 31 -9.72 4.59 35.05
CA VAL A 31 -9.77 6.05 35.13
C VAL A 31 -9.51 6.68 33.78
N LEU A 32 -8.59 6.11 32.98
CA LEU A 32 -8.32 6.48 31.59
C LEU A 32 -9.54 6.30 30.70
N ASP A 33 -10.31 5.23 30.90
CA ASP A 33 -11.56 4.95 30.16
C ASP A 33 -12.73 5.88 30.59
N GLN A 34 -12.66 6.49 31.77
CA GLN A 34 -13.74 7.35 32.31
C GLN A 34 -13.51 8.86 32.15
N GLN A 35 -12.30 9.30 31.92
CA GLN A 35 -11.98 10.69 31.56
C GLN A 35 -11.84 10.75 30.05
N ASN A 36 -12.26 11.82 29.38
CA ASN A 36 -12.13 12.08 27.95
C ASN A 36 -10.65 12.02 27.50
N TYR A 37 -10.04 10.86 27.64
CA TYR A 37 -8.71 10.57 27.18
C TYR A 37 -8.75 10.38 25.69
N GLY A 38 -8.16 11.29 24.97
CA GLY A 38 -7.87 11.09 23.57
C GLY A 38 -6.86 9.97 23.43
N SER A 39 -7.10 9.03 22.55
CA SER A 39 -6.07 8.12 22.09
C SER A 39 -5.78 8.44 20.64
N ARG A 40 -4.53 8.77 20.34
CA ARG A 40 -4.06 9.03 18.98
C ARG A 40 -3.32 7.82 18.46
N VAL A 41 -3.64 7.38 17.24
CA VAL A 41 -2.87 6.34 16.55
C VAL A 41 -1.56 6.93 16.05
N ILE A 42 -0.46 6.23 16.28
CA ILE A 42 0.84 6.50 15.65
C ILE A 42 0.99 5.47 14.54
N PRO A 43 0.81 5.85 13.26
CA PRO A 43 0.84 4.89 12.16
C PRO A 43 2.24 4.29 12.01
N TYR A 44 2.29 3.00 11.69
CA TYR A 44 3.54 2.36 11.29
C TYR A 44 3.91 2.71 9.85
N LYS A 45 5.20 2.70 9.56
CA LYS A 45 5.71 2.77 8.19
C LYS A 45 5.78 1.36 7.61
N ARG A 46 5.09 1.09 6.49
CA ARG A 46 5.22 -0.16 5.74
C ARG A 46 6.65 -0.30 5.21
N GLY A 47 7.25 -1.49 5.32
CA GLY A 47 8.61 -1.80 4.91
C GLY A 47 8.87 -1.51 3.43
N ASP A 48 10.10 -1.18 3.09
CA ASP A 48 10.50 -0.90 1.72
C ASP A 48 10.65 -2.22 0.93
N ILE A 49 10.37 -2.21 -0.39
CA ILE A 49 10.79 -3.24 -1.32
C ILE A 49 11.95 -2.67 -2.12
N VAL A 50 13.09 -3.33 -2.08
CA VAL A 50 14.30 -2.86 -2.76
C VAL A 50 14.82 -3.90 -3.75
N ASP A 51 15.56 -3.41 -4.76
CA ASP A 51 16.28 -4.27 -5.68
C ASP A 51 17.51 -4.91 -5.02
N ARG A 52 18.24 -5.73 -5.75
CA ARG A 52 19.47 -6.39 -5.26
C ARG A 52 20.56 -5.42 -4.82
N ASN A 53 20.53 -4.17 -5.27
CA ASN A 53 21.52 -3.11 -5.01
C ASN A 53 21.04 -2.13 -3.92
N GLY A 54 19.86 -2.34 -3.34
CA GLY A 54 19.25 -1.46 -2.33
C GLY A 54 18.46 -0.29 -2.92
N THR A 55 18.23 -0.26 -4.24
CA THR A 55 17.36 0.75 -4.87
C THR A 55 15.92 0.50 -4.49
N LYS A 56 15.22 1.52 -3.98
CA LYS A 56 13.82 1.41 -3.55
C LYS A 56 12.88 1.32 -4.75
N ILE A 57 12.20 0.18 -4.88
CA ILE A 57 11.16 -0.04 -5.88
C ILE A 57 9.78 0.32 -5.31
N ALA A 58 9.55 0.05 -4.03
CA ALA A 58 8.39 0.50 -3.30
C ALA A 58 8.82 1.03 -1.93
N THR A 59 8.24 2.16 -1.51
CA THR A 59 8.52 2.80 -0.22
C THR A 59 7.25 3.40 0.35
N SER A 60 7.30 3.86 1.60
CA SER A 60 6.20 4.60 2.21
C SER A 60 6.63 6.03 2.45
N GLU A 61 5.85 6.97 1.96
CA GLU A 61 6.04 8.40 2.14
C GLU A 61 5.12 8.92 3.24
N ARG A 62 5.64 9.82 4.07
CA ARG A 62 4.86 10.45 5.13
C ARG A 62 3.90 11.47 4.52
N VAL A 63 2.65 11.33 4.87
CA VAL A 63 1.55 12.23 4.51
C VAL A 63 0.77 12.61 5.77
N TYR A 64 -0.24 13.46 5.61
CA TYR A 64 -1.07 13.88 6.73
C TYR A 64 -2.54 13.73 6.38
N ASN A 65 -3.34 13.34 7.37
CA ASN A 65 -4.79 13.35 7.28
C ASN A 65 -5.34 14.60 7.97
N VAL A 66 -6.30 15.25 7.33
CA VAL A 66 -7.00 16.41 7.90
C VAL A 66 -8.18 15.92 8.72
N ILE A 67 -8.15 16.21 10.01
CA ILE A 67 -9.19 15.82 10.96
C ILE A 67 -10.00 17.05 11.33
N LEU A 68 -11.32 16.88 11.41
CA LEU A 68 -12.27 17.91 11.83
C LEU A 68 -13.05 17.45 13.07
N ASP A 69 -12.98 18.23 14.15
CA ASP A 69 -13.89 18.19 15.28
C ASP A 69 -15.08 19.09 14.97
N VAL A 70 -16.16 18.50 14.47
CA VAL A 70 -17.38 19.23 14.10
C VAL A 70 -17.99 19.92 15.30
N LYS A 71 -17.98 19.26 16.47
CA LYS A 71 -18.54 19.81 17.71
C LYS A 71 -17.82 21.08 18.16
N VAL A 72 -16.48 21.12 18.10
CA VAL A 72 -15.68 22.30 18.43
C VAL A 72 -15.91 23.41 17.39
N MET A 73 -15.93 23.06 16.11
CA MET A 73 -16.19 24.00 15.03
C MET A 73 -17.56 24.67 15.14
N THR A 74 -18.58 23.93 15.61
CA THR A 74 -19.97 24.43 15.72
C THR A 74 -20.32 24.98 17.11
N ASP A 75 -19.40 24.98 18.07
CA ASP A 75 -19.63 25.51 19.44
C ASP A 75 -20.08 27.00 19.43
N LYS A 76 -19.60 27.77 18.44
CA LYS A 76 -20.02 29.14 18.22
C LYS A 76 -20.13 29.46 16.73
N ASP A 77 -21.20 30.11 16.32
CA ASP A 77 -21.47 30.48 14.93
C ASP A 77 -20.27 31.16 14.23
N LYS A 78 -19.52 32.01 14.98
CA LYS A 78 -18.36 32.72 14.46
C LYS A 78 -17.19 31.83 14.04
N TYR A 79 -17.16 30.53 14.40
CA TYR A 79 -16.10 29.58 14.03
C TYR A 79 -16.39 28.88 12.70
N ILE A 80 -17.65 28.78 12.30
CA ILE A 80 -18.08 27.96 11.17
C ILE A 80 -17.49 28.47 9.86
N GLU A 81 -17.78 29.67 9.46
CA GLU A 81 -17.35 30.19 8.15
C GLU A 81 -15.81 30.34 8.03
N PRO A 82 -15.06 30.87 9.04
CA PRO A 82 -13.61 30.93 8.95
C PRO A 82 -12.97 29.53 8.83
N THR A 83 -13.51 28.55 9.54
CA THR A 83 -13.00 27.17 9.49
C THR A 83 -13.28 26.52 8.13
N ILE A 84 -14.50 26.69 7.58
CA ILE A 84 -14.84 26.24 6.21
C ILE A 84 -13.90 26.86 5.18
N GLN A 85 -13.63 28.16 5.31
CA GLN A 85 -12.75 28.86 4.36
C GLN A 85 -11.33 28.29 4.37
N VAL A 86 -10.76 28.03 5.55
CA VAL A 86 -9.43 27.39 5.67
C VAL A 86 -9.44 25.97 5.09
N LEU A 87 -10.47 25.16 5.36
CA LEU A 87 -10.60 23.81 4.81
C LEU A 87 -10.63 23.83 3.27
N LYS A 88 -11.31 24.82 2.69
CA LYS A 88 -11.38 25.02 1.24
C LYS A 88 -10.06 25.51 0.66
N ASP A 89 -9.48 26.58 1.21
CA ASP A 89 -8.31 27.28 0.64
C ASP A 89 -7.00 26.50 0.82
N CYS A 90 -6.85 25.80 1.95
CA CYS A 90 -5.65 25.01 2.21
C CYS A 90 -5.73 23.61 1.63
N PHE A 91 -6.88 22.96 1.72
CA PHE A 91 -7.00 21.56 1.43
C PHE A 91 -7.87 21.25 0.20
N GLY A 92 -8.54 22.26 -0.38
CA GLY A 92 -9.42 22.07 -1.53
C GLY A 92 -10.62 21.18 -1.22
N ILE A 93 -11.13 21.22 0.01
CA ILE A 93 -12.31 20.46 0.42
C ILE A 93 -13.56 21.24 -0.01
N ASP A 94 -14.53 20.54 -0.60
CA ASP A 94 -15.79 21.18 -1.03
C ASP A 94 -16.61 21.64 0.20
N GLU A 95 -17.07 22.87 0.16
CA GLU A 95 -17.93 23.46 1.18
C GLU A 95 -19.21 22.63 1.40
N ALA A 96 -19.80 22.11 0.32
CA ALA A 96 -21.00 21.27 0.42
C ALA A 96 -20.74 19.99 1.25
N GLN A 97 -19.58 19.36 1.08
CA GLN A 97 -19.17 18.19 1.87
C GLN A 97 -19.05 18.53 3.36
N ILE A 98 -18.48 19.70 3.69
CA ILE A 98 -18.32 20.12 5.09
C ILE A 98 -19.69 20.42 5.72
N ARG A 99 -20.56 21.14 5.02
CA ARG A 99 -21.91 21.44 5.50
C ARG A 99 -22.79 20.21 5.66
N ASP A 100 -22.66 19.25 4.76
CA ASP A 100 -23.32 17.94 4.90
C ASP A 100 -22.82 17.20 6.15
N LEU A 101 -21.53 17.18 6.40
CA LEU A 101 -20.95 16.58 7.60
C LEU A 101 -21.45 17.25 8.89
N ILE A 102 -21.56 18.60 8.92
CA ILE A 102 -22.11 19.36 10.04
C ILE A 102 -23.58 18.96 10.30
N SER A 103 -24.37 18.76 9.24
CA SER A 103 -25.78 18.43 9.36
C SER A 103 -26.03 16.98 9.78
N THR A 104 -25.22 16.06 9.29
CA THR A 104 -25.37 14.60 9.53
C THR A 104 -24.72 14.14 10.83
N ASN A 105 -23.60 14.75 11.23
CA ASN A 105 -22.82 14.34 12.41
C ASN A 105 -22.37 15.53 13.28
N PRO A 106 -23.29 16.37 13.81
CA PRO A 106 -22.95 17.60 14.54
C PRO A 106 -22.17 17.38 15.84
N GLU A 107 -22.27 16.22 16.43
CA GLU A 107 -21.58 15.84 17.68
C GLU A 107 -20.24 15.12 17.43
N SER A 108 -19.83 14.96 16.16
CA SER A 108 -18.58 14.28 15.85
C SER A 108 -17.38 15.08 16.34
N ARG A 109 -16.51 14.41 17.09
CA ARG A 109 -15.23 14.98 17.53
C ARG A 109 -14.05 14.49 16.69
N TYR A 110 -14.29 13.57 15.77
CA TYR A 110 -13.27 13.01 14.90
C TYR A 110 -13.86 12.62 13.56
N SER A 111 -13.57 13.39 12.55
CA SER A 111 -13.96 13.12 11.17
C SER A 111 -12.77 13.36 10.25
N ILE A 112 -12.34 12.34 9.52
CA ILE A 112 -11.30 12.50 8.49
C ILE A 112 -11.96 13.14 7.28
N VAL A 113 -11.64 14.41 7.01
CA VAL A 113 -12.23 15.17 5.90
C VAL A 113 -11.37 15.15 4.64
N LYS A 114 -10.05 14.88 4.78
CA LYS A 114 -9.14 14.64 3.67
C LYS A 114 -7.96 13.77 4.10
N LYS A 115 -7.57 12.82 3.25
CA LYS A 115 -6.41 11.96 3.47
C LYS A 115 -5.25 12.36 2.55
N GLY A 116 -4.04 12.04 2.98
CA GLY A 116 -2.87 12.01 2.12
C GLY A 116 -2.38 13.37 1.64
N ILE A 117 -2.51 14.44 2.43
CA ILE A 117 -1.93 15.74 2.08
C ILE A 117 -0.41 15.71 2.26
N ASP A 118 0.30 16.41 1.40
CA ASP A 118 1.74 16.51 1.42
C ASP A 118 2.28 17.42 2.54
N TYR A 119 3.60 17.35 2.77
CA TYR A 119 4.27 18.18 3.76
C TYR A 119 4.13 19.69 3.49
N ALA A 120 4.12 20.13 2.22
CA ALA A 120 4.04 21.55 1.89
C ALA A 120 2.68 22.11 2.28
N THR A 121 1.61 21.38 1.99
CA THR A 121 0.24 21.73 2.38
C THR A 121 0.07 21.68 3.91
N ALA A 122 0.61 20.66 4.57
CA ALA A 122 0.59 20.54 6.02
C ALA A 122 1.32 21.72 6.69
N LYS A 123 2.48 22.11 6.17
CA LYS A 123 3.25 23.27 6.67
C LYS A 123 2.45 24.57 6.55
N LYS A 124 1.83 24.80 5.39
CA LYS A 124 0.97 26.00 5.17
C LYS A 124 -0.16 26.07 6.20
N PHE A 125 -0.81 24.95 6.49
CA PHE A 125 -1.86 24.91 7.51
C PHE A 125 -1.31 25.16 8.91
N ASN A 126 -0.17 24.57 9.28
CA ASN A 126 0.45 24.78 10.59
C ASN A 126 0.84 26.26 10.82
N GLU A 127 1.21 26.98 9.76
CA GLU A 127 1.48 28.41 9.84
C GLU A 127 0.19 29.21 10.13
N ILE A 128 -0.95 28.79 9.57
CA ILE A 128 -2.28 29.39 9.84
C ILE A 128 -2.75 29.05 11.26
N ASP A 129 -2.60 27.79 11.68
CA ASP A 129 -3.02 27.32 13.01
C ASP A 129 -2.21 27.97 14.15
N ALA A 130 -0.96 28.34 13.88
CA ALA A 130 -0.09 29.04 14.83
C ALA A 130 -0.36 30.58 14.89
N ASP A 131 -1.11 31.13 13.94
CA ASP A 131 -1.39 32.58 13.84
C ASP A 131 -2.77 32.90 14.42
N ASP A 132 -2.89 32.82 15.73
CA ASP A 132 -4.13 33.16 16.45
C ASP A 132 -4.53 34.67 16.32
N GLU A 133 -3.61 35.53 15.90
CA GLU A 133 -3.90 36.98 15.71
C GLU A 133 -4.74 37.18 14.45
N ASN A 134 -4.38 36.55 13.34
CA ASN A 134 -5.08 36.69 12.07
C ASN A 134 -6.21 35.65 11.90
N TYR A 135 -6.09 34.50 12.55
CA TYR A 135 -7.05 33.38 12.44
C TYR A 135 -7.69 32.96 13.78
N PRO A 136 -8.18 33.91 14.63
CA PRO A 136 -8.66 33.62 15.99
C PRO A 136 -9.90 32.71 16.03
N ASN A 137 -10.62 32.63 14.92
CA ASN A 137 -11.90 31.93 14.80
C ASN A 137 -11.80 30.62 14.00
N VAL A 138 -10.62 30.19 13.57
CA VAL A 138 -10.40 28.84 12.99
C VAL A 138 -10.26 27.85 14.13
N LYS A 139 -11.18 26.88 14.23
CA LYS A 139 -11.21 25.93 15.35
C LYS A 139 -11.65 24.54 14.88
N GLY A 140 -11.14 23.52 15.56
CA GLY A 140 -11.55 22.12 15.34
C GLY A 140 -10.83 21.40 14.20
N ILE A 141 -9.76 21.97 13.63
CA ILE A 141 -8.94 21.30 12.61
C ILE A 141 -7.60 20.90 13.24
N TRP A 142 -7.12 19.70 12.92
CA TRP A 142 -5.73 19.31 13.16
C TRP A 142 -5.28 18.31 12.12
N LEU A 143 -3.99 18.06 12.07
CA LEU A 143 -3.36 17.09 11.17
C LEU A 143 -2.89 15.88 11.95
N GLU A 144 -3.11 14.70 11.38
CA GLU A 144 -2.54 13.44 11.89
C GLU A 144 -1.59 12.85 10.87
N ASP A 145 -0.46 12.34 11.37
CA ASP A 145 0.51 11.64 10.55
C ASP A 145 -0.10 10.37 9.97
N ASP A 146 0.27 10.09 8.72
CA ASP A 146 -0.06 8.85 8.04
C ASP A 146 1.04 8.51 7.02
N TYR A 147 0.97 7.34 6.40
CA TYR A 147 1.88 6.94 5.34
C TYR A 147 1.08 6.50 4.11
N THR A 148 1.53 6.97 2.94
CA THR A 148 1.05 6.46 1.65
C THR A 148 2.10 5.59 0.99
N ARG A 149 1.68 4.55 0.27
CA ARG A 149 2.59 3.71 -0.50
C ARG A 149 2.98 4.45 -1.78
N LEU A 150 4.28 4.47 -2.08
CA LEU A 150 4.85 5.11 -3.26
C LEU A 150 5.71 4.12 -4.03
N TYR A 151 5.53 4.09 -5.33
CA TYR A 151 6.30 3.31 -6.29
C TYR A 151 7.09 4.28 -7.19
N PRO A 152 8.37 4.58 -6.86
CA PRO A 152 9.14 5.65 -7.52
C PRO A 152 9.33 5.47 -9.03
N TYR A 153 9.22 4.24 -9.50
CA TYR A 153 9.38 3.89 -10.92
C TYR A 153 8.05 3.61 -11.63
N ASN A 154 6.93 3.95 -11.02
CA ASN A 154 5.56 3.84 -11.52
C ASN A 154 5.21 2.43 -12.05
N ARG A 155 5.70 2.06 -13.23
CA ARG A 155 5.31 0.83 -13.96
C ARG A 155 6.29 -0.33 -13.80
N LEU A 156 7.51 -0.06 -13.30
CA LEU A 156 8.61 -1.02 -13.26
C LEU A 156 8.25 -2.27 -12.45
N ALA A 157 8.38 -3.43 -13.08
CA ALA A 157 8.05 -4.74 -12.52
C ALA A 157 6.63 -4.83 -11.93
N SER A 158 5.65 -4.10 -12.51
CA SER A 158 4.32 -3.88 -11.93
C SER A 158 3.62 -5.18 -11.54
N SER A 159 3.59 -6.18 -12.40
CA SER A 159 2.96 -7.49 -12.15
C SER A 159 3.71 -8.34 -11.11
N THR A 160 4.99 -8.06 -10.86
CA THR A 160 5.83 -8.76 -9.90
C THR A 160 5.78 -8.09 -8.53
N ILE A 161 5.91 -6.77 -8.47
CA ILE A 161 5.85 -6.00 -7.23
C ILE A 161 4.43 -5.99 -6.67
N GLY A 162 3.43 -5.75 -7.52
CA GLY A 162 2.06 -5.58 -7.08
C GLY A 162 1.83 -4.26 -6.36
N PHE A 163 0.68 -4.12 -5.74
CA PHE A 163 0.27 -2.88 -5.08
C PHE A 163 -0.52 -3.16 -3.80
N THR A 164 -0.72 -2.11 -3.01
CA THR A 164 -1.56 -2.12 -1.81
C THR A 164 -2.96 -1.61 -2.09
N ASN A 165 -3.95 -2.07 -1.33
CA ASN A 165 -5.30 -1.51 -1.32
C ASN A 165 -5.36 -0.17 -0.56
N SER A 166 -6.55 0.42 -0.48
CA SER A 166 -6.82 1.68 0.24
C SER A 166 -6.58 1.60 1.76
N GLU A 167 -6.48 0.39 2.32
CA GLU A 167 -6.20 0.14 3.73
C GLU A 167 -4.70 -0.08 3.99
N GLY A 168 -3.86 -0.02 2.93
CA GLY A 168 -2.42 -0.22 3.02
C GLY A 168 -1.99 -1.70 3.06
N GLU A 169 -2.91 -2.63 2.82
CA GLU A 169 -2.62 -4.07 2.75
C GLU A 169 -2.23 -4.48 1.33
N GLY A 170 -1.28 -5.40 1.23
CA GLY A 170 -0.84 -5.92 -0.06
C GLY A 170 -1.93 -6.73 -0.76
N SER A 171 -2.25 -6.36 -2.01
CA SER A 171 -3.31 -7.00 -2.80
C SER A 171 -2.76 -7.96 -3.86
N PHE A 172 -1.62 -7.66 -4.47
CA PHE A 172 -1.00 -8.44 -5.54
C PHE A 172 0.52 -8.52 -5.37
N GLY A 173 1.15 -9.43 -6.10
CA GLY A 173 2.59 -9.56 -6.24
C GLY A 173 3.33 -9.75 -4.91
N ILE A 174 4.53 -9.19 -4.81
CA ILE A 174 5.38 -9.20 -3.60
C ILE A 174 4.69 -8.47 -2.45
N GLU A 175 3.96 -7.40 -2.72
CA GLU A 175 3.18 -6.67 -1.71
C GLU A 175 2.22 -7.59 -0.95
N ASN A 176 1.53 -8.49 -1.66
CA ASN A 176 0.63 -9.46 -1.05
C ASN A 176 1.40 -10.65 -0.43
N ALA A 177 2.32 -11.25 -1.18
CA ALA A 177 3.03 -12.45 -0.74
C ALA A 177 3.85 -12.21 0.54
N TYR A 178 4.40 -11.00 0.70
CA TYR A 178 5.19 -10.59 1.87
C TYR A 178 4.44 -9.59 2.76
N ASN A 179 3.11 -9.55 2.67
CA ASN A 179 2.32 -8.58 3.45
C ASN A 179 2.63 -8.63 4.95
N ALA A 180 2.77 -9.82 5.53
CA ALA A 180 3.08 -10.01 6.96
C ALA A 180 4.47 -9.48 7.36
N VAL A 181 5.43 -9.44 6.43
CA VAL A 181 6.78 -8.91 6.64
C VAL A 181 6.80 -7.39 6.47
N LEU A 182 6.15 -6.92 5.41
CA LEU A 182 6.09 -5.51 5.05
C LEU A 182 5.20 -4.68 5.99
N SER A 183 4.15 -5.29 6.56
CA SER A 183 3.26 -4.61 7.51
C SER A 183 3.92 -4.50 8.88
N GLY A 184 3.65 -3.38 9.53
CA GLY A 184 4.07 -3.11 10.91
C GLY A 184 2.91 -3.26 11.89
N THR A 185 3.04 -2.60 13.01
CA THR A 185 2.00 -2.48 14.03
C THR A 185 1.93 -1.05 14.50
N ASP A 186 0.74 -0.46 14.47
CA ASP A 186 0.53 0.90 14.95
C ASP A 186 0.90 1.05 16.41
N GLY A 187 1.49 2.18 16.72
CA GLY A 187 1.64 2.69 18.06
C GLY A 187 0.38 3.41 18.52
N ARG A 188 0.38 3.81 19.78
CA ARG A 188 -0.67 4.66 20.34
C ARG A 188 -0.08 5.63 21.34
N GLU A 189 -0.54 6.86 21.26
CA GLU A 189 -0.32 7.89 22.25
C GLU A 189 -1.61 8.08 23.04
N TYR A 190 -1.49 8.05 24.36
CA TYR A 190 -2.59 8.28 25.30
C TYR A 190 -2.28 9.53 26.10
N GLY A 191 -3.19 10.49 26.15
CA GLY A 191 -3.01 11.72 26.90
C GLY A 191 -4.21 12.65 26.82
N TYR A 192 -4.11 13.80 27.48
CA TYR A 192 -5.05 14.89 27.34
C TYR A 192 -4.62 15.72 26.12
N PHE A 193 -5.40 15.65 25.06
CA PHE A 193 -5.23 16.50 23.88
C PHE A 193 -6.12 17.75 24.06
N ASP A 194 -5.65 18.75 24.83
CA ASP A 194 -6.36 20.02 24.97
C ASP A 194 -5.69 21.06 24.06
N SER A 195 -6.47 21.71 23.23
CA SER A 195 -6.05 22.67 22.20
C SER A 195 -5.55 24.02 22.78
N GLY A 196 -5.05 24.04 23.99
CA GLY A 196 -4.66 25.32 24.61
C GLY A 196 -3.61 25.27 25.71
N SER A 197 -3.13 24.14 26.16
CA SER A 197 -2.11 24.10 27.20
C SER A 197 -0.92 23.21 26.83
N SER A 198 0.23 23.84 26.70
CA SER A 198 1.56 23.20 26.69
C SER A 198 1.92 22.60 28.08
N SER A 199 0.94 22.09 28.82
CA SER A 199 1.22 21.48 30.11
C SER A 199 1.68 20.05 29.90
N SER A 200 2.82 19.71 30.51
CA SER A 200 3.46 18.42 30.64
C SER A 200 2.58 17.39 31.39
N ALA A 201 1.36 17.14 30.89
CA ALA A 201 0.57 16.01 31.32
C ALA A 201 1.28 14.74 30.80
N GLU A 202 1.46 13.74 31.66
CA GLU A 202 2.11 12.48 31.31
C GLU A 202 1.41 11.84 30.12
N HIS A 203 2.09 11.88 28.96
CA HIS A 203 1.69 11.13 27.77
C HIS A 203 2.29 9.72 27.86
N THR A 204 1.45 8.72 27.72
CA THR A 204 1.93 7.35 27.59
C THR A 204 2.00 7.00 26.10
N VAL A 205 3.21 6.82 25.60
CA VAL A 205 3.45 6.49 24.19
C VAL A 205 3.82 5.03 24.06
N LYS A 206 3.02 4.28 23.31
CA LYS A 206 3.40 2.99 22.75
C LYS A 206 3.88 3.24 21.33
N ALA A 207 5.19 3.15 21.09
CA ALA A 207 5.76 3.39 19.76
C ALA A 207 5.20 2.41 18.70
N ALA A 208 5.05 2.89 17.48
CA ALA A 208 4.78 2.04 16.32
C ALA A 208 5.97 1.11 16.04
N LYS A 209 5.70 -0.09 15.56
CA LYS A 209 6.71 -1.00 15.03
C LYS A 209 6.56 -1.01 13.50
N ASN A 210 7.55 -0.50 12.79
CA ASN A 210 7.57 -0.48 11.34
C ASN A 210 7.70 -1.90 10.75
N GLY A 211 7.26 -2.08 9.52
CA GLY A 211 7.48 -3.30 8.76
C GLY A 211 8.95 -3.45 8.34
N ASP A 212 9.34 -4.68 8.04
CA ASP A 212 10.69 -5.02 7.61
C ASP A 212 10.84 -4.84 6.09
N THR A 213 12.08 -4.58 5.64
CA THR A 213 12.41 -4.41 4.22
C THR A 213 12.54 -5.75 3.53
N VAL A 214 11.94 -5.89 2.34
CA VAL A 214 12.11 -7.03 1.44
C VAL A 214 13.15 -6.69 0.38
N VAL A 215 14.24 -7.46 0.33
CA VAL A 215 15.28 -7.36 -0.71
C VAL A 215 14.97 -8.37 -1.79
N THR A 216 14.79 -7.90 -3.03
CA THR A 216 14.54 -8.76 -4.20
C THR A 216 15.83 -9.07 -4.94
N THR A 217 15.80 -10.06 -5.83
CA THR A 217 16.90 -10.34 -6.75
C THR A 217 16.84 -9.52 -8.03
N ILE A 218 15.80 -8.72 -8.22
CA ILE A 218 15.60 -7.84 -9.38
C ILE A 218 16.74 -6.82 -9.43
N ASP A 219 17.24 -6.55 -10.63
CA ASP A 219 18.10 -5.43 -10.96
C ASP A 219 17.26 -4.39 -11.70
N VAL A 220 17.06 -3.23 -11.08
CA VAL A 220 16.21 -2.15 -11.62
C VAL A 220 16.67 -1.71 -13.02
N SER A 221 18.00 -1.66 -13.26
CA SER A 221 18.52 -1.23 -14.55
C SER A 221 18.24 -2.25 -15.64
N LEU A 222 18.42 -3.55 -15.33
CA LEU A 222 18.13 -4.63 -16.27
C LEU A 222 16.61 -4.75 -16.52
N GLN A 223 15.80 -4.65 -15.47
CA GLN A 223 14.35 -4.66 -15.58
C GLN A 223 13.85 -3.57 -16.52
N LYS A 224 14.33 -2.34 -16.32
CA LYS A 224 13.99 -1.20 -17.18
C LYS A 224 14.35 -1.43 -18.65
N ILE A 225 15.55 -1.96 -18.93
CA ILE A 225 15.98 -2.28 -20.30
C ILE A 225 15.01 -3.27 -20.94
N VAL A 226 14.62 -4.31 -20.22
CA VAL A 226 13.68 -5.32 -20.72
C VAL A 226 12.32 -4.69 -21.05
N GLU A 227 11.76 -3.91 -20.14
CA GLU A 227 10.47 -3.25 -20.34
C GLU A 227 10.49 -2.26 -21.51
N ASP A 228 11.54 -1.43 -21.58
CA ASP A 228 11.74 -0.50 -22.72
C ASP A 228 11.81 -1.24 -24.06
N LYS A 229 12.44 -2.44 -24.11
CA LYS A 229 12.52 -3.24 -25.33
C LYS A 229 11.19 -3.90 -25.68
N ILE A 230 10.43 -4.38 -24.71
CA ILE A 230 9.09 -4.92 -24.93
C ILE A 230 8.18 -3.82 -25.48
N LEU A 231 8.21 -2.63 -24.88
CA LEU A 231 7.40 -1.50 -25.34
C LEU A 231 7.79 -1.08 -26.77
N ALA A 232 9.09 -0.94 -27.06
CA ALA A 232 9.59 -0.59 -28.39
C ALA A 232 9.17 -1.63 -29.44
N PHE A 233 9.22 -2.93 -29.13
CA PHE A 233 8.73 -3.99 -30.01
C PHE A 233 7.24 -3.84 -30.30
N ASN A 234 6.43 -3.66 -29.27
CA ASN A 234 4.97 -3.51 -29.44
C ASN A 234 4.58 -2.28 -30.25
N GLN A 235 5.33 -1.18 -30.11
CA GLN A 235 5.13 0.03 -30.91
C GLN A 235 5.57 -0.15 -32.35
N ALA A 236 6.74 -0.76 -32.60
CA ALA A 236 7.28 -0.97 -33.95
C ALA A 236 6.41 -1.89 -34.79
N HIS A 237 5.75 -2.87 -34.18
CA HIS A 237 4.92 -3.87 -34.84
C HIS A 237 3.41 -3.65 -34.64
N ALA A 238 3.02 -2.44 -34.22
CA ALA A 238 1.61 -2.09 -34.04
C ALA A 238 0.85 -2.19 -35.37
N GLY A 239 -0.29 -2.87 -35.33
CA GLY A 239 -1.16 -3.05 -36.51
C GLY A 239 -0.71 -4.13 -37.51
N GLU A 240 0.46 -4.76 -37.34
CA GLU A 240 0.93 -5.81 -38.28
C GLU A 240 0.11 -7.09 -38.17
N ALA A 241 -0.18 -7.56 -36.95
CA ALA A 241 -0.99 -8.77 -36.77
C ALA A 241 -2.49 -8.47 -36.79
N ARG A 242 -2.89 -7.31 -36.21
CA ARG A 242 -4.28 -6.87 -36.16
C ARG A 242 -4.34 -5.34 -36.20
N SER A 243 -5.18 -4.81 -37.08
CA SER A 243 -5.35 -3.37 -37.24
C SER A 243 -5.74 -2.69 -35.93
N GLY A 244 -4.97 -1.68 -35.50
CA GLY A 244 -5.23 -0.90 -34.31
C GLY A 244 -4.77 -1.54 -32.98
N GLU A 245 -4.15 -2.73 -33.02
CA GLU A 245 -3.63 -3.41 -31.84
C GLU A 245 -2.08 -3.29 -31.73
N PRO A 246 -1.49 -3.42 -30.52
CA PRO A 246 -0.03 -3.51 -30.37
C PRO A 246 0.56 -4.75 -31.03
N GLY A 247 1.88 -4.80 -31.21
CA GLY A 247 2.59 -5.88 -31.88
C GLY A 247 2.41 -7.26 -31.23
N SER A 248 2.11 -7.30 -29.94
CA SER A 248 1.75 -8.55 -29.25
C SER A 248 0.57 -8.32 -28.30
N LYS A 249 -0.24 -9.36 -28.13
CA LYS A 249 -1.31 -9.37 -27.12
C LYS A 249 -0.74 -9.44 -25.70
N ASN A 250 0.21 -10.37 -25.51
CA ASN A 250 0.94 -10.55 -24.25
C ASN A 250 2.40 -10.85 -24.58
N THR A 251 3.31 -10.30 -23.79
CA THR A 251 4.74 -10.64 -23.85
C THR A 251 5.24 -10.89 -22.43
N ALA A 252 6.01 -11.95 -22.26
CA ALA A 252 6.70 -12.22 -20.98
C ALA A 252 8.19 -12.39 -21.26
N VAL A 253 9.02 -11.75 -20.45
CA VAL A 253 10.48 -11.92 -20.45
C VAL A 253 10.96 -12.12 -19.03
N MET A 254 11.71 -13.19 -18.83
CA MET A 254 12.36 -13.50 -17.56
C MET A 254 13.86 -13.67 -17.80
N ILE A 255 14.68 -12.96 -17.04
CA ILE A 255 16.14 -13.11 -17.05
C ILE A 255 16.58 -13.70 -15.73
N MET A 256 17.21 -14.84 -15.79
CA MET A 256 17.68 -15.60 -14.63
C MET A 256 19.18 -15.85 -14.70
N ASN A 257 19.85 -15.77 -13.56
CA ASN A 257 21.21 -16.27 -13.43
C ASN A 257 21.16 -17.81 -13.29
N PRO A 258 21.66 -18.57 -14.26
CA PRO A 258 21.54 -20.04 -14.22
C PRO A 258 22.38 -20.70 -13.12
N ASN A 259 23.37 -20.01 -12.57
CA ASN A 259 24.24 -20.57 -11.53
C ASN A 259 23.63 -20.41 -10.13
N THR A 260 22.82 -19.39 -9.90
CA THR A 260 22.25 -19.07 -8.57
C THR A 260 20.73 -19.29 -8.53
N GLY A 261 20.05 -19.29 -9.69
CA GLY A 261 18.60 -19.29 -9.79
C GLY A 261 17.95 -17.91 -9.54
N GLU A 262 18.74 -16.87 -9.33
CA GLU A 262 18.22 -15.51 -9.10
C GLU A 262 17.51 -14.98 -10.35
N ILE A 263 16.29 -14.49 -10.18
CA ILE A 263 15.55 -13.76 -11.21
C ILE A 263 15.99 -12.31 -11.17
N LEU A 264 16.72 -11.88 -12.21
CA LEU A 264 17.28 -10.54 -12.31
C LEU A 264 16.31 -9.54 -12.95
N ALA A 265 15.43 -10.01 -13.83
CA ALA A 265 14.33 -9.24 -14.39
C ALA A 265 13.16 -10.16 -14.70
N GLN A 266 11.96 -9.66 -14.47
CA GLN A 266 10.71 -10.33 -14.81
C GLN A 266 9.71 -9.28 -15.27
N ALA A 267 9.47 -9.22 -16.57
CA ALA A 267 8.60 -8.23 -17.19
C ALA A 267 7.48 -8.91 -17.96
N SER A 268 6.28 -8.35 -17.89
CA SER A 268 5.13 -8.74 -18.70
C SER A 268 4.51 -7.52 -19.35
N TYR A 269 3.92 -7.72 -20.52
CA TYR A 269 3.17 -6.71 -21.26
C TYR A 269 1.76 -7.26 -21.52
N PRO A 270 0.72 -6.45 -21.36
CA PRO A 270 0.73 -5.05 -20.91
C PRO A 270 1.13 -4.91 -19.44
N ASP A 271 1.63 -3.73 -19.08
CA ASP A 271 1.98 -3.30 -17.73
C ASP A 271 1.04 -2.17 -17.25
N TYR A 272 1.12 -1.79 -15.98
CA TYR A 272 0.27 -0.76 -15.38
C TYR A 272 1.02 0.10 -14.37
N ASP A 273 0.47 1.30 -14.07
CA ASP A 273 1.03 2.19 -13.05
C ASP A 273 0.67 1.70 -11.64
N LEU A 274 1.69 1.38 -10.85
CA LEU A 274 1.54 0.91 -9.46
C LEU A 274 0.95 1.98 -8.53
N ASN A 275 1.14 3.27 -8.85
CA ASN A 275 0.55 4.37 -8.07
C ASN A 275 -0.92 4.62 -8.45
N ASN A 276 -1.37 4.12 -9.62
CA ASN A 276 -2.76 4.16 -10.06
C ASN A 276 -3.17 2.83 -10.71
N PRO A 277 -3.17 1.71 -9.96
CA PRO A 277 -3.31 0.38 -10.53
C PRO A 277 -4.69 0.10 -11.15
N ALA A 278 -5.69 0.92 -10.84
CA ALA A 278 -7.04 0.78 -11.38
C ALA A 278 -7.24 1.45 -12.74
N ASP A 279 -6.24 2.21 -13.21
CA ASP A 279 -6.31 2.95 -14.46
C ASP A 279 -6.15 2.01 -15.68
N LEU A 280 -7.18 1.96 -16.51
CA LEU A 280 -7.22 1.19 -17.76
C LEU A 280 -6.75 1.98 -18.98
N SER A 281 -6.46 3.28 -18.86
CA SER A 281 -6.12 4.18 -19.97
C SER A 281 -4.84 3.81 -20.70
N ALA A 282 -3.95 3.05 -20.02
CA ALA A 282 -2.75 2.51 -20.65
C ALA A 282 -3.00 1.44 -21.72
N ILE A 283 -4.19 0.80 -21.71
CA ILE A 283 -4.54 -0.34 -22.57
C ILE A 283 -5.73 -0.02 -23.47
N TYR A 284 -6.69 0.75 -22.96
CA TYR A 284 -7.95 1.05 -23.64
C TYR A 284 -8.12 2.55 -23.85
N SER A 285 -8.77 2.93 -24.98
CA SER A 285 -9.15 4.33 -25.20
C SER A 285 -10.24 4.78 -24.21
N GLU A 286 -10.31 6.09 -23.98
CA GLU A 286 -11.30 6.68 -23.08
C GLU A 286 -12.75 6.34 -23.47
N ASP A 287 -13.06 6.38 -24.79
CA ASP A 287 -14.37 5.98 -25.29
C ASP A 287 -14.69 4.52 -24.98
N THR A 288 -13.71 3.63 -25.10
CA THR A 288 -13.87 2.21 -24.74
C THR A 288 -14.12 2.03 -23.26
N ILE A 289 -13.36 2.72 -22.40
CA ILE A 289 -13.51 2.66 -20.93
C ILE A 289 -14.89 3.18 -20.51
N ASN A 290 -15.33 4.29 -21.10
CA ASN A 290 -16.63 4.90 -20.79
C ASN A 290 -17.81 4.02 -21.23
N GLY A 291 -17.63 3.18 -22.26
CA GLY A 291 -18.63 2.21 -22.71
C GLY A 291 -18.70 0.91 -21.88
N MET A 292 -17.71 0.65 -21.01
CA MET A 292 -17.67 -0.56 -20.19
C MET A 292 -18.58 -0.45 -18.95
N THR A 293 -19.20 -1.55 -18.58
CA THR A 293 -19.84 -1.71 -17.26
C THR A 293 -18.78 -1.82 -16.16
N GLU A 294 -19.16 -1.67 -14.88
CA GLU A 294 -18.21 -1.81 -13.76
C GLU A 294 -17.73 -3.27 -13.63
N GLU A 295 -18.54 -4.25 -13.97
CA GLU A 295 -18.15 -5.66 -14.02
C GLU A 295 -17.07 -5.89 -15.09
N GLU A 296 -17.24 -5.34 -16.29
CA GLU A 296 -16.24 -5.43 -17.38
C GLU A 296 -14.95 -4.72 -17.00
N LYS A 297 -15.01 -3.53 -16.41
CA LYS A 297 -13.82 -2.82 -15.91
C LYS A 297 -13.08 -3.64 -14.87
N THR A 298 -13.81 -4.28 -13.94
CA THR A 298 -13.23 -5.13 -12.90
C THR A 298 -12.55 -6.36 -13.49
N GLU A 299 -13.17 -7.01 -14.48
CA GLU A 299 -12.56 -8.14 -15.20
C GLU A 299 -11.28 -7.72 -15.92
N LYS A 300 -11.31 -6.55 -16.62
CA LYS A 300 -10.15 -6.02 -17.34
C LYS A 300 -9.00 -5.64 -16.39
N ARG A 301 -9.31 -5.04 -15.24
CA ARG A 301 -8.31 -4.79 -14.18
C ARG A 301 -7.68 -6.09 -13.70
N ASN A 302 -8.46 -7.11 -13.36
CA ASN A 302 -7.95 -8.40 -12.93
C ASN A 302 -7.07 -9.08 -13.99
N GLN A 303 -7.41 -8.95 -15.27
CA GLN A 303 -6.58 -9.42 -16.38
C GLN A 303 -5.25 -8.66 -16.46
N MET A 304 -5.28 -7.31 -16.32
CA MET A 304 -4.12 -6.44 -16.36
C MET A 304 -3.15 -6.69 -15.19
N TRP A 305 -3.67 -6.93 -13.99
CA TRP A 305 -2.85 -7.19 -12.78
C TRP A 305 -2.21 -8.57 -12.76
N ARG A 306 -2.67 -9.46 -13.63
CA ARG A 306 -2.18 -10.85 -13.69
C ARG A 306 -0.75 -10.89 -14.19
N ASN A 307 0.11 -11.60 -13.46
CA ASN A 307 1.50 -11.81 -13.87
C ASN A 307 1.56 -12.92 -14.93
N PHE A 308 1.71 -12.53 -16.18
CA PHE A 308 1.76 -13.47 -17.31
C PHE A 308 2.92 -14.46 -17.22
N CYS A 309 4.06 -14.06 -16.61
CA CYS A 309 5.22 -14.94 -16.45
C CYS A 309 4.93 -16.20 -15.62
N ILE A 310 3.97 -16.14 -14.69
CA ILE A 310 3.73 -17.21 -13.70
C ILE A 310 2.28 -17.72 -13.66
N SER A 311 1.34 -17.00 -14.26
CA SER A 311 -0.09 -17.30 -14.13
C SER A 311 -0.70 -17.91 -15.38
N ASP A 312 -0.02 -17.83 -16.51
CA ASP A 312 -0.54 -18.27 -17.80
C ASP A 312 0.21 -19.48 -18.34
N THR A 313 -0.48 -20.30 -19.10
CA THR A 313 0.07 -21.46 -19.79
C THR A 313 0.26 -21.13 -21.26
N TYR A 314 1.26 -21.74 -21.87
CA TYR A 314 1.53 -21.63 -23.31
C TYR A 314 2.03 -22.94 -23.89
N GLU A 315 1.93 -23.10 -25.19
CA GLU A 315 2.48 -24.26 -25.91
C GLU A 315 3.99 -24.05 -26.13
N PRO A 316 4.87 -24.81 -25.40
CA PRO A 316 6.32 -24.56 -25.40
C PRO A 316 6.99 -24.94 -26.71
N GLY A 317 6.36 -25.78 -27.53
CA GLY A 317 6.94 -26.26 -28.78
C GLY A 317 8.28 -26.96 -28.56
N SER A 318 9.26 -26.66 -29.42
CA SER A 318 10.59 -27.31 -29.39
C SER A 318 11.40 -27.02 -28.12
N THR A 319 11.06 -26.01 -27.35
CA THR A 319 11.74 -25.72 -26.06
C THR A 319 11.47 -26.80 -25.00
N MET A 320 10.43 -27.62 -25.20
CA MET A 320 10.16 -28.77 -24.32
C MET A 320 11.05 -29.98 -24.61
N LYS A 321 11.71 -30.08 -25.79
CA LYS A 321 12.53 -31.22 -26.17
C LYS A 321 13.68 -31.56 -25.21
N PRO A 322 14.46 -30.55 -24.71
CA PRO A 322 15.50 -30.83 -23.69
C PRO A 322 14.95 -31.45 -22.42
N PHE A 323 13.77 -31.02 -21.97
CA PHE A 323 13.12 -31.62 -20.78
C PHE A 323 12.70 -33.06 -21.04
N THR A 324 12.17 -33.39 -22.23
CA THR A 324 11.81 -34.73 -22.61
C THR A 324 13.03 -35.64 -22.64
N VAL A 325 14.16 -35.19 -23.20
CA VAL A 325 15.41 -35.94 -23.22
C VAL A 325 15.98 -36.13 -21.82
N ALA A 326 15.98 -35.05 -21.00
CA ALA A 326 16.43 -35.11 -19.61
C ALA A 326 15.61 -36.16 -18.81
N ALA A 327 14.29 -36.16 -18.93
CA ALA A 327 13.42 -37.14 -18.29
C ALA A 327 13.71 -38.56 -18.77
N GLY A 328 14.00 -38.76 -20.05
CA GLY A 328 14.41 -40.05 -20.62
C GLY A 328 15.74 -40.56 -20.06
N LEU A 329 16.73 -39.67 -19.90
CA LEU A 329 18.01 -40.00 -19.27
C LEU A 329 17.86 -40.30 -17.77
N GLU A 330 17.09 -39.47 -17.04
CA GLU A 330 16.81 -39.65 -15.61
C GLU A 330 16.11 -40.97 -15.30
N SER A 331 15.13 -41.34 -16.13
CA SER A 331 14.40 -42.63 -16.00
C SER A 331 15.21 -43.85 -16.45
N GLY A 332 16.38 -43.68 -17.04
CA GLY A 332 17.16 -44.74 -17.64
C GLY A 332 16.58 -45.31 -18.94
N THR A 333 15.55 -44.67 -19.51
CA THR A 333 14.99 -45.08 -20.82
C THR A 333 15.89 -44.68 -21.97
N LEU A 334 16.67 -43.61 -21.80
CA LEU A 334 17.72 -43.17 -22.71
C LEU A 334 19.09 -43.30 -22.02
N THR A 335 20.10 -43.65 -22.81
CA THR A 335 21.52 -43.71 -22.38
C THR A 335 22.35 -42.55 -22.93
N GLY A 336 21.80 -41.79 -23.90
CA GLY A 336 22.47 -40.73 -24.60
C GLY A 336 23.29 -41.18 -25.81
N ASN A 337 23.34 -42.49 -26.10
CA ASN A 337 24.06 -43.08 -27.24
C ASN A 337 23.14 -43.58 -28.36
N GLU A 338 21.84 -43.34 -28.20
CA GLU A 338 20.84 -43.77 -29.19
C GLU A 338 21.00 -42.99 -30.48
N THR A 339 20.76 -43.66 -31.60
CA THR A 339 20.70 -43.06 -32.92
C THR A 339 19.31 -43.25 -33.51
N TYR A 340 18.80 -42.21 -34.12
CA TYR A 340 17.47 -42.22 -34.70
C TYR A 340 17.54 -41.82 -36.19
N TYR A 341 16.73 -42.52 -36.99
CA TYR A 341 16.55 -42.16 -38.40
C TYR A 341 15.34 -41.23 -38.57
N CYS A 342 15.55 -40.09 -39.21
CA CYS A 342 14.46 -39.15 -39.52
C CYS A 342 13.91 -39.44 -40.94
N GLY A 343 12.69 -39.95 -41.00
CA GLY A 343 11.98 -40.24 -42.25
C GLY A 343 11.26 -39.04 -42.89
N GLY A 344 11.46 -37.82 -42.34
CA GLY A 344 10.81 -36.61 -42.78
C GLY A 344 9.40 -36.36 -42.19
N SER A 345 8.72 -37.40 -41.74
CA SER A 345 7.45 -37.29 -41.03
C SER A 345 7.24 -38.47 -40.07
N LEU A 346 6.45 -38.25 -39.03
CA LEU A 346 6.00 -39.29 -38.08
C LEU A 346 4.47 -39.17 -37.95
N ARG A 347 3.79 -40.32 -38.17
CA ARG A 347 2.35 -40.39 -37.91
C ARG A 347 2.08 -40.67 -36.44
N VAL A 348 1.34 -39.78 -35.78
CA VAL A 348 0.91 -39.92 -34.39
C VAL A 348 -0.60 -39.86 -34.37
N ALA A 349 -1.27 -40.94 -34.05
CA ALA A 349 -2.72 -41.10 -34.17
C ALA A 349 -3.19 -40.73 -35.58
N ASP A 350 -4.04 -39.72 -35.76
CA ASP A 350 -4.57 -39.29 -37.02
C ASP A 350 -3.81 -38.10 -37.68
N TYR A 351 -2.67 -37.70 -37.06
CA TYR A 351 -1.87 -36.55 -37.52
C TYR A 351 -0.53 -36.98 -38.08
N ASP A 352 -0.14 -36.43 -39.21
CA ASP A 352 1.22 -36.56 -39.76
C ASP A 352 2.05 -35.34 -39.30
N ILE A 353 3.01 -35.56 -38.40
CA ILE A 353 3.91 -34.52 -37.87
C ILE A 353 5.15 -34.48 -38.77
N GLY A 354 5.31 -33.41 -39.52
CA GLY A 354 6.48 -33.20 -40.38
C GLY A 354 7.72 -32.81 -39.59
N CYS A 355 8.89 -33.21 -40.05
CA CYS A 355 10.18 -32.74 -39.58
C CYS A 355 10.54 -31.43 -40.27
N HIS A 356 11.04 -30.44 -39.54
CA HIS A 356 11.48 -29.14 -40.05
C HIS A 356 12.89 -29.23 -40.60
#